data_2a2db79ef5e6edb465d0705a1b28e5ff
#
_entry.id   2a2db79ef5e6edb465d0705a1b28e5ff
#
_cell.length_a   1.000
_cell.length_b   1.000
_cell.length_c   1.000
_cell.angle_alpha   90.00
_cell.angle_beta   90.00
_cell.angle_gamma   90.00
#
_symmetry.space_group_name_H-M   'P 1'
#
loop_
_entity.id
_entity.type
_entity.pdbx_description
1 polymer ?
#
loop_
_entity_poly.entity_id
_entity_poly.type
_entity_poly.pdbx_seq_one_letter_code
_entity_poly.pdbx_strand_id
1 'polypeptide(L)'
;MTTTSDWRRLVDHVMAVPERIYESWSSTVGWDNHTIFGRQYGWDGVAWCAIFDWDMYSDTGLASIVPKTASVSGMTSWAKQRGQWSQYPSVGAWVNFGSGSHTEIVVGFDADTVYTKGGNSVKAGATDNGQGNGVWHHEHARRSSYVTGYFAPRYPDSVCPPTADPEDPRGGKAVTSWRWKSELVAPAFPGRDKFKLGATNDSALQLQTWLQRGGWGPAYKVGPSRTMTALDLQKVKALQQHYIADLGPADGLTGPQTWLYAWQVANGIRRK
;
A
#
# COMPACT_ATOMS: atom_id res chain seq x y z
N MET A 1 21.64 -8.17 -8.19
CA MET A 1 20.21 -7.99 -7.87
C MET A 1 19.81 -6.65 -8.44
N THR A 2 18.89 -6.61 -9.40
CA THR A 2 18.34 -5.35 -9.90
C THR A 2 17.52 -4.71 -8.77
N THR A 3 17.88 -3.49 -8.38
CA THR A 3 17.14 -2.74 -7.36
C THR A 3 15.77 -2.38 -7.93
N THR A 4 14.70 -2.71 -7.21
CA THR A 4 13.34 -2.31 -7.60
C THR A 4 13.24 -0.79 -7.61
N SER A 5 12.69 -0.20 -8.68
CA SER A 5 12.51 1.24 -8.79
C SER A 5 11.60 1.80 -7.69
N ASP A 6 11.78 3.08 -7.37
CA ASP A 6 11.02 3.75 -6.30
C ASP A 6 9.51 3.72 -6.56
N TRP A 7 9.08 4.03 -7.78
CA TRP A 7 7.66 3.98 -8.14
C TRP A 7 7.07 2.58 -8.04
N ARG A 8 7.87 1.55 -8.40
CA ARG A 8 7.41 0.15 -8.31
C ARG A 8 7.26 -0.29 -6.87
N ARG A 9 8.21 0.06 -6.00
CA ARG A 9 8.14 -0.19 -4.56
C ARG A 9 6.91 0.48 -3.94
N LEU A 10 6.62 1.73 -4.33
CA LEU A 10 5.42 2.44 -3.90
C LEU A 10 4.13 1.69 -4.28
N VAL A 11 3.98 1.34 -5.56
CA VAL A 11 2.75 0.70 -6.03
C VAL A 11 2.58 -0.70 -5.45
N ASP A 12 3.66 -1.46 -5.30
CA ASP A 12 3.62 -2.76 -4.62
C ASP A 12 3.16 -2.60 -3.15
N HIS A 13 3.60 -1.52 -2.47
CA HIS A 13 3.15 -1.19 -1.11
C HIS A 13 1.67 -0.81 -1.06
N VAL A 14 1.22 0.09 -1.93
CA VAL A 14 -0.21 0.47 -2.06
C VAL A 14 -1.09 -0.76 -2.27
N MET A 15 -0.67 -1.65 -3.18
CA MET A 15 -1.41 -2.86 -3.52
C MET A 15 -1.45 -3.87 -2.37
N ALA A 16 -0.45 -3.86 -1.48
CA ALA A 16 -0.38 -4.73 -0.31
C ALA A 16 -1.28 -4.28 0.86
N VAL A 17 -1.77 -3.04 0.87
CA VAL A 17 -2.73 -2.60 1.90
C VAL A 17 -4.02 -3.39 1.76
N PRO A 18 -4.52 -4.06 2.82
CA PRO A 18 -5.77 -4.82 2.76
C PRO A 18 -6.97 -3.95 2.40
N GLU A 19 -7.83 -4.47 1.52
CA GLU A 19 -9.12 -3.84 1.23
C GLU A 19 -10.12 -4.19 2.33
N ARG A 20 -10.46 -3.20 3.12
CA ARG A 20 -11.42 -3.34 4.22
C ARG A 20 -11.88 -1.98 4.74
N ILE A 21 -12.87 -2.00 5.60
CA ILE A 21 -13.25 -0.87 6.44
C ILE A 21 -12.16 -0.66 7.50
N TYR A 22 -11.76 0.59 7.71
CA TYR A 22 -10.76 1.02 8.69
C TYR A 22 -11.34 1.90 9.79
N GLU A 23 -12.57 2.36 9.63
CA GLU A 23 -13.28 3.21 10.58
C GLU A 23 -14.30 2.43 11.41
N SER A 24 -14.76 3.02 12.50
CA SER A 24 -15.87 2.50 13.30
C SER A 24 -17.14 3.29 13.00
N TRP A 25 -18.28 2.59 13.03
CA TRP A 25 -19.58 3.18 12.80
C TRP A 25 -20.32 3.43 14.12
N SER A 26 -21.00 4.57 14.23
CA SER A 26 -22.02 4.81 15.25
C SER A 26 -23.22 5.53 14.65
N SER A 27 -24.42 5.34 15.26
CA SER A 27 -25.63 6.03 14.82
C SER A 27 -25.59 7.54 15.07
N THR A 28 -24.71 8.01 15.96
CA THR A 28 -24.59 9.42 16.33
C THR A 28 -23.67 10.20 15.41
N VAL A 29 -22.57 9.58 14.97
CA VAL A 29 -21.49 10.26 14.20
C VAL A 29 -21.42 9.75 12.76
N GLY A 30 -21.90 8.54 12.47
CA GLY A 30 -21.61 7.84 11.24
C GLY A 30 -20.25 7.16 11.30
N TRP A 31 -19.49 7.18 10.23
CA TRP A 31 -18.09 6.77 10.19
C TRP A 31 -17.23 7.85 10.88
N ASP A 32 -16.32 7.42 11.77
CA ASP A 32 -15.65 8.30 12.74
C ASP A 32 -14.32 8.90 12.23
N ASN A 33 -13.87 8.56 11.04
CA ASN A 33 -12.60 8.97 10.45
C ASN A 33 -11.35 8.63 11.31
N HIS A 34 -11.47 7.83 12.36
CA HIS A 34 -10.34 7.40 13.18
C HIS A 34 -9.66 6.18 12.58
N THR A 35 -8.42 6.36 12.10
CA THR A 35 -7.71 5.31 11.36
C THR A 35 -6.26 5.18 11.81
N ILE A 36 -5.62 4.06 11.42
CA ILE A 36 -4.17 3.91 11.59
C ILE A 36 -3.40 4.95 10.77
N PHE A 37 -3.94 5.34 9.61
CA PHE A 37 -3.33 6.32 8.71
C PHE A 37 -3.37 7.73 9.31
N GLY A 38 -4.51 8.16 9.87
CA GLY A 38 -4.63 9.45 10.56
C GLY A 38 -3.68 9.56 11.75
N ARG A 39 -3.57 8.49 12.55
CA ARG A 39 -2.61 8.44 13.66
C ARG A 39 -1.16 8.51 13.21
N GLN A 40 -0.77 7.79 12.17
CA GLN A 40 0.58 7.81 11.60
C GLN A 40 0.92 9.20 11.01
N TYR A 41 -0.01 9.80 10.32
CA TYR A 41 0.13 11.15 9.78
C TYR A 41 0.27 12.23 10.86
N GLY A 42 -0.33 11.98 12.04
CA GLY A 42 -0.38 12.91 13.17
C GLY A 42 -1.61 13.83 13.18
N TRP A 43 -2.65 13.49 12.40
CA TRP A 43 -3.95 14.17 12.39
C TRP A 43 -5.06 13.15 12.12
N ASP A 44 -5.64 12.63 13.17
CA ASP A 44 -6.67 11.59 13.16
C ASP A 44 -8.08 12.19 13.33
N GLY A 45 -9.13 11.47 12.95
CA GLY A 45 -10.52 11.91 13.06
C GLY A 45 -10.95 12.94 12.01
N VAL A 46 -10.27 12.99 10.87
CA VAL A 46 -10.59 13.87 9.72
C VAL A 46 -10.64 13.06 8.43
N ALA A 47 -11.19 13.63 7.35
CA ALA A 47 -11.15 13.01 6.02
C ALA A 47 -9.72 12.65 5.62
N TRP A 48 -9.47 11.39 5.31
CA TRP A 48 -8.12 10.83 5.24
C TRP A 48 -7.70 10.29 3.85
N CYS A 49 -8.37 10.70 2.77
CA CYS A 49 -7.96 10.30 1.43
C CYS A 49 -6.52 10.77 1.09
N ALA A 50 -6.23 12.06 1.23
CA ALA A 50 -4.90 12.60 0.98
C ALA A 50 -3.88 12.18 2.07
N ILE A 51 -4.34 11.90 3.29
CA ILE A 51 -3.52 11.34 4.38
C ILE A 51 -3.05 9.94 4.00
N PHE A 52 -3.96 9.08 3.52
CA PHE A 52 -3.60 7.74 3.02
C PHE A 52 -2.56 7.81 1.90
N ASP A 53 -2.80 8.65 0.90
CA ASP A 53 -1.86 8.82 -0.21
C ASP A 53 -0.47 9.24 0.29
N TRP A 54 -0.40 10.19 1.23
CA TRP A 54 0.86 10.61 1.83
C TRP A 54 1.53 9.48 2.63
N ASP A 55 0.77 8.70 3.41
CA ASP A 55 1.29 7.58 4.20
C ASP A 55 1.93 6.51 3.32
N MET A 56 1.36 6.21 2.16
CA MET A 56 1.93 5.26 1.21
C MET A 56 3.33 5.71 0.73
N TYR A 57 3.49 7.00 0.47
CA TYR A 57 4.79 7.57 0.14
C TYR A 57 5.74 7.60 1.34
N SER A 58 5.25 7.95 2.52
CA SER A 58 6.02 7.96 3.76
C SER A 58 6.55 6.57 4.09
N ASP A 59 5.72 5.57 4.02
CA ASP A 59 6.05 4.18 4.31
C ASP A 59 7.11 3.60 3.37
N THR A 60 7.18 4.11 2.16
CA THR A 60 8.19 3.70 1.18
C THR A 60 9.43 4.59 1.16
N GLY A 61 9.55 5.55 2.11
CA GLY A 61 10.68 6.46 2.21
C GLY A 61 10.65 7.59 1.19
N LEU A 62 9.48 7.87 0.59
CA LEU A 62 9.26 8.85 -0.47
C LEU A 62 8.51 10.10 0.01
N ALA A 63 8.35 10.32 1.32
CA ALA A 63 7.61 11.46 1.87
C ALA A 63 8.11 12.83 1.37
N SER A 64 9.41 12.95 1.04
CA SER A 64 10.02 14.21 0.60
C SER A 64 9.59 14.66 -0.80
N ILE A 65 9.03 13.79 -1.63
CA ILE A 65 8.63 14.13 -3.00
C ILE A 65 7.15 14.45 -3.14
N VAL A 66 6.40 14.40 -2.05
CA VAL A 66 4.96 14.73 -1.99
C VAL A 66 4.67 15.75 -0.89
N PRO A 67 3.63 16.57 -1.00
CA PRO A 67 3.27 17.49 0.07
C PRO A 67 2.67 16.74 1.26
N LYS A 68 3.10 17.07 2.48
CA LYS A 68 2.40 16.63 3.68
C LYS A 68 1.13 17.49 3.85
N THR A 69 0.03 17.06 3.26
CA THR A 69 -1.26 17.76 3.28
C THR A 69 -2.42 16.78 3.37
N ALA A 70 -3.44 17.12 4.15
CA ALA A 70 -4.73 16.43 4.18
C ALA A 70 -5.72 17.02 3.16
N SER A 71 -5.30 18.00 2.36
CA SER A 71 -6.15 18.73 1.40
C SER A 71 -5.79 18.36 -0.04
N VAL A 72 -6.78 17.88 -0.79
CA VAL A 72 -6.63 17.59 -2.23
C VAL A 72 -6.35 18.87 -3.03
N SER A 73 -6.98 20.00 -2.66
CA SER A 73 -6.67 21.31 -3.26
C SER A 73 -5.27 21.78 -2.93
N GLY A 74 -4.79 21.53 -1.72
CA GLY A 74 -3.41 21.80 -1.31
C GLY A 74 -2.39 20.99 -2.12
N MET A 75 -2.64 19.71 -2.30
CA MET A 75 -1.85 18.83 -3.17
C MET A 75 -1.83 19.34 -4.62
N THR A 76 -2.99 19.69 -5.16
CA THR A 76 -3.11 20.19 -6.55
C THR A 76 -2.33 21.48 -6.76
N SER A 77 -2.44 22.43 -5.83
CA SER A 77 -1.69 23.69 -5.88
C SER A 77 -0.18 23.45 -5.81
N TRP A 78 0.26 22.57 -4.91
CA TRP A 78 1.66 22.18 -4.75
C TRP A 78 2.22 21.54 -6.02
N ALA A 79 1.46 20.65 -6.65
CA ALA A 79 1.86 19.98 -7.89
C ALA A 79 1.97 20.95 -9.06
N LYS A 80 1.00 21.84 -9.23
CA LYS A 80 1.00 22.87 -10.31
C LYS A 80 2.17 23.82 -10.17
N GLN A 81 2.46 24.31 -8.97
CA GLN A 81 3.60 25.20 -8.71
C GLN A 81 4.97 24.59 -9.07
N ARG A 82 5.06 23.27 -9.10
CA ARG A 82 6.31 22.53 -9.40
C ARG A 82 6.36 21.91 -10.79
N GLY A 83 5.35 22.19 -11.63
CA GLY A 83 5.27 21.60 -12.97
C GLY A 83 5.16 20.05 -12.91
N GLN A 84 4.43 19.56 -11.91
CA GLN A 84 4.19 18.13 -11.68
C GLN A 84 2.69 17.78 -11.82
N TRP A 85 1.94 18.63 -12.51
CA TRP A 85 0.54 18.39 -12.81
C TRP A 85 0.38 17.97 -14.26
N SER A 86 -0.34 16.87 -14.50
CA SER A 86 -0.64 16.35 -15.83
C SER A 86 -2.16 16.11 -16.00
N GLN A 87 -2.62 16.12 -17.24
CA GLN A 87 -3.96 15.67 -17.64
C GLN A 87 -3.97 14.17 -17.96
N TYR A 88 -2.83 13.50 -17.90
CA TYR A 88 -2.67 12.11 -18.23
C TYR A 88 -2.29 11.29 -17.00
N PRO A 89 -2.83 10.06 -16.85
CA PRO A 89 -2.45 9.20 -15.74
C PRO A 89 -1.01 8.71 -15.88
N SER A 90 -0.35 8.59 -14.75
CA SER A 90 0.88 7.80 -14.62
C SER A 90 0.82 6.98 -13.35
N VAL A 91 1.50 5.84 -13.36
CA VAL A 91 1.51 4.92 -12.21
C VAL A 91 2.15 5.61 -11.00
N GLY A 92 1.51 5.48 -9.84
CA GLY A 92 1.89 6.16 -8.61
C GLY A 92 1.43 7.62 -8.50
N ALA A 93 0.86 8.23 -9.53
CA ALA A 93 0.30 9.59 -9.43
C ALA A 93 -0.91 9.62 -8.48
N TRP A 94 -1.15 10.79 -7.86
CA TRP A 94 -2.39 11.06 -7.14
C TRP A 94 -3.41 11.65 -8.10
N VAL A 95 -4.54 11.02 -8.28
CA VAL A 95 -5.64 11.58 -9.10
C VAL A 95 -6.48 12.55 -8.26
N ASN A 96 -6.87 13.67 -8.84
CA ASN A 96 -7.82 14.62 -8.24
C ASN A 96 -9.21 14.35 -8.82
N PHE A 97 -10.14 13.99 -7.96
CA PHE A 97 -11.54 13.78 -8.29
C PHE A 97 -12.42 14.95 -7.85
N GLY A 98 -13.47 15.23 -8.61
CA GLY A 98 -14.52 16.19 -8.24
C GLY A 98 -14.00 17.57 -7.90
N SER A 99 -12.96 18.05 -8.59
CA SER A 99 -12.33 19.36 -8.34
C SER A 99 -11.80 19.55 -6.90
N GLY A 100 -11.34 18.48 -6.29
CA GLY A 100 -10.71 18.53 -4.96
C GLY A 100 -11.52 17.84 -3.85
N SER A 101 -12.56 17.10 -4.22
CA SER A 101 -13.36 16.35 -3.23
C SER A 101 -12.68 15.07 -2.75
N HIS A 102 -11.86 14.42 -3.60
CA HIS A 102 -11.23 13.14 -3.29
C HIS A 102 -9.93 12.93 -4.06
N THR A 103 -9.08 12.04 -3.56
CA THR A 103 -7.83 11.60 -4.21
C THR A 103 -7.56 10.14 -3.93
N GLU A 104 -6.91 9.48 -4.90
CA GLU A 104 -6.45 8.09 -4.81
C GLU A 104 -5.16 7.92 -5.62
N ILE A 105 -4.37 6.90 -5.33
CA ILE A 105 -3.14 6.58 -6.07
C ILE A 105 -3.46 5.75 -7.30
N VAL A 106 -2.91 6.15 -8.45
CA VAL A 106 -3.03 5.43 -9.72
C VAL A 106 -2.21 4.13 -9.65
N VAL A 107 -2.86 3.00 -9.83
CA VAL A 107 -2.26 1.66 -9.85
C VAL A 107 -2.33 1.01 -11.24
N GLY A 108 -2.87 1.72 -12.22
CA GLY A 108 -2.94 1.31 -13.61
C GLY A 108 -3.80 2.24 -14.47
N PHE A 109 -3.73 2.04 -15.76
CA PHE A 109 -4.58 2.75 -16.74
C PHE A 109 -4.61 1.99 -18.08
N ASP A 110 -5.62 2.29 -18.88
CA ASP A 110 -5.68 1.96 -20.31
C ASP A 110 -6.19 3.17 -21.10
N ALA A 111 -6.68 2.96 -22.32
CA ALA A 111 -7.13 4.05 -23.19
C ALA A 111 -8.27 4.88 -22.56
N ASP A 112 -9.17 4.25 -21.83
CA ASP A 112 -10.43 4.82 -21.35
C ASP A 112 -10.55 4.86 -19.82
N THR A 113 -9.80 4.03 -19.11
CA THR A 113 -9.94 3.80 -17.68
C THR A 113 -8.66 4.15 -16.93
N VAL A 114 -8.79 4.75 -15.75
CA VAL A 114 -7.76 4.82 -14.71
C VAL A 114 -8.18 3.90 -13.57
N TYR A 115 -7.23 3.06 -13.14
CA TYR A 115 -7.35 2.13 -12.01
C TYR A 115 -6.64 2.73 -10.83
N THR A 116 -7.35 2.83 -9.71
CA THR A 116 -6.85 3.51 -8.53
C THR A 116 -7.04 2.66 -7.27
N LYS A 117 -6.32 3.02 -6.22
CA LYS A 117 -6.55 2.53 -4.88
C LYS A 117 -6.38 3.66 -3.90
N GLY A 118 -7.36 3.86 -3.02
CA GLY A 118 -7.36 4.99 -2.10
C GLY A 118 -8.01 4.69 -0.76
N GLY A 119 -7.68 5.55 0.20
CA GLY A 119 -8.29 5.57 1.52
C GLY A 119 -9.47 6.55 1.59
N ASN A 120 -10.24 6.48 2.68
CA ASN A 120 -11.44 7.28 2.86
C ASN A 120 -12.42 7.14 1.68
N SER A 121 -12.53 5.94 1.17
CA SER A 121 -13.36 5.61 0.02
C SER A 121 -14.39 4.53 0.36
N VAL A 122 -15.35 4.31 -0.53
CA VAL A 122 -16.43 3.35 -0.37
C VAL A 122 -16.22 2.17 -1.32
N LYS A 123 -16.43 0.95 -0.85
CA LYS A 123 -16.31 -0.24 -1.70
C LYS A 123 -17.18 -0.11 -2.95
N ALA A 124 -16.61 -0.45 -4.11
CA ALA A 124 -17.35 -0.43 -5.37
C ALA A 124 -18.66 -1.23 -5.27
N GLY A 125 -19.77 -0.63 -5.71
CA GLY A 125 -21.11 -1.22 -5.64
C GLY A 125 -21.78 -1.14 -4.25
N ALA A 126 -21.12 -0.63 -3.22
CA ALA A 126 -21.78 -0.32 -1.95
C ALA A 126 -22.52 1.03 -2.03
N THR A 127 -23.51 1.23 -1.14
CA THR A 127 -24.19 2.52 -1.03
C THR A 127 -23.23 3.57 -0.50
N ASP A 128 -22.98 4.59 -1.30
CA ASP A 128 -22.21 5.75 -0.89
C ASP A 128 -23.15 6.74 -0.18
N ASN A 129 -22.89 7.01 1.09
CA ASN A 129 -23.59 8.00 1.89
C ASN A 129 -22.79 9.31 2.04
N GLY A 130 -21.78 9.53 1.21
CA GLY A 130 -20.88 10.68 1.26
C GLY A 130 -19.79 10.57 2.31
N GLN A 131 -19.66 9.43 2.99
CA GLN A 131 -18.61 9.15 3.97
C GLN A 131 -17.83 7.92 3.50
N GLY A 132 -16.58 8.10 3.07
CA GLY A 132 -15.64 7.01 2.88
C GLY A 132 -15.33 6.33 4.22
N ASN A 133 -15.00 5.05 4.20
CA ASN A 133 -14.80 4.29 5.43
C ASN A 133 -13.66 3.28 5.38
N GLY A 134 -13.05 3.10 4.22
CA GLY A 134 -12.10 2.03 4.00
C GLY A 134 -11.06 2.33 2.92
N VAL A 135 -10.27 1.32 2.63
CA VAL A 135 -9.33 1.31 1.51
C VAL A 135 -9.86 0.36 0.45
N TRP A 136 -10.04 0.88 -0.77
CA TRP A 136 -10.64 0.11 -1.85
C TRP A 136 -9.99 0.42 -3.19
N HIS A 137 -10.11 -0.53 -4.14
CA HIS A 137 -9.82 -0.32 -5.56
C HIS A 137 -11.02 0.28 -6.27
N HIS A 138 -10.72 1.15 -7.24
CA HIS A 138 -11.72 1.74 -8.12
C HIS A 138 -11.28 1.77 -9.57
N GLU A 139 -12.26 1.88 -10.44
CA GLU A 139 -12.12 2.10 -11.87
C GLU A 139 -12.92 3.34 -12.26
N HIS A 140 -12.28 4.29 -12.93
CA HIS A 140 -12.91 5.54 -13.34
C HIS A 140 -12.67 5.79 -14.82
N ALA A 141 -13.69 6.30 -15.53
CA ALA A 141 -13.51 6.80 -16.89
C ALA A 141 -12.54 8.00 -16.83
N ARG A 142 -11.32 7.81 -17.37
CA ARG A 142 -10.21 8.77 -17.22
C ARG A 142 -10.47 10.14 -17.86
N ARG A 143 -11.43 10.23 -18.78
CA ARG A 143 -11.84 11.47 -19.46
C ARG A 143 -13.17 12.02 -18.96
N SER A 144 -13.70 11.48 -17.87
CA SER A 144 -14.91 12.04 -17.24
C SER A 144 -14.60 13.40 -16.58
N SER A 145 -15.63 14.24 -16.45
CA SER A 145 -15.52 15.51 -15.71
C SER A 145 -15.17 15.32 -14.22
N TYR A 146 -15.34 14.11 -13.70
CA TYR A 146 -14.98 13.75 -12.34
C TYR A 146 -13.46 13.66 -12.13
N VAL A 147 -12.70 13.22 -13.15
CA VAL A 147 -11.24 13.18 -13.14
C VAL A 147 -10.69 14.52 -13.58
N THR A 148 -10.20 15.31 -12.64
CA THR A 148 -9.73 16.68 -12.90
C THR A 148 -8.29 16.73 -13.41
N GLY A 149 -7.47 15.75 -13.07
CA GLY A 149 -6.07 15.64 -13.46
C GLY A 149 -5.24 14.88 -12.39
N TYR A 150 -3.94 14.90 -12.58
CA TYR A 150 -3.03 14.03 -11.82
C TYR A 150 -1.82 14.81 -11.31
N PHE A 151 -1.48 14.61 -10.04
CA PHE A 151 -0.18 14.97 -9.52
C PHE A 151 0.79 13.82 -9.79
N ALA A 152 1.80 14.05 -10.59
CA ALA A 152 2.80 13.09 -11.06
C ALA A 152 4.16 13.34 -10.41
N PRO A 153 4.48 12.75 -9.24
CA PRO A 153 5.73 13.00 -8.52
C PRO A 153 6.97 12.60 -9.32
N ARG A 154 8.09 13.29 -9.06
CA ARG A 154 9.42 12.95 -9.58
C ARG A 154 10.14 12.07 -8.58
N TYR A 155 10.48 10.85 -8.96
CA TYR A 155 11.13 9.88 -8.08
C TYR A 155 12.65 10.14 -7.97
N PRO A 156 13.26 9.90 -6.77
CA PRO A 156 14.68 10.17 -6.53
C PRO A 156 15.64 9.35 -7.41
N ASP A 157 15.23 8.12 -7.75
CA ASP A 157 15.99 7.23 -8.64
C ASP A 157 15.96 7.67 -10.11
N SER A 158 15.22 8.74 -10.44
CA SER A 158 15.02 9.26 -11.80
C SER A 158 14.38 8.25 -12.77
N VAL A 159 13.80 7.15 -12.27
CA VAL A 159 13.07 6.19 -13.10
C VAL A 159 11.63 6.65 -13.28
N CYS A 160 11.28 7.00 -14.52
CA CYS A 160 9.91 7.37 -14.84
C CYS A 160 8.99 6.15 -14.77
N PRO A 161 7.85 6.24 -14.04
CA PRO A 161 6.84 5.18 -14.08
C PRO A 161 6.14 5.12 -15.44
N PRO A 162 5.44 4.02 -15.76
CA PRO A 162 4.55 3.99 -16.90
C PRO A 162 3.58 5.17 -16.88
N THR A 163 3.50 5.87 -18.00
CA THR A 163 2.72 7.11 -18.15
C THR A 163 1.93 7.09 -19.46
N ALA A 164 0.76 7.72 -19.47
CA ALA A 164 0.02 7.99 -20.70
C ALA A 164 0.31 9.39 -21.27
N ASP A 165 1.16 10.18 -20.59
CA ASP A 165 1.52 11.53 -20.99
C ASP A 165 2.53 11.49 -22.12
N PRO A 166 2.19 11.97 -23.35
CA PRO A 166 3.13 11.99 -24.48
C PRO A 166 4.29 13.00 -24.29
N GLU A 167 4.11 13.98 -23.40
CA GLU A 167 5.06 15.04 -23.10
C GLU A 167 5.49 15.01 -21.63
N ASP A 168 5.59 13.80 -21.04
CA ASP A 168 5.92 13.65 -19.63
C ASP A 168 7.24 14.37 -19.28
N PRO A 169 7.21 15.41 -18.43
CA PRO A 169 8.40 16.21 -18.12
C PRO A 169 9.45 15.43 -17.30
N ARG A 170 9.15 14.19 -16.90
CA ARG A 170 10.09 13.26 -16.26
C ARG A 170 10.88 12.45 -17.27
N GLY A 171 10.62 12.62 -18.59
CA GLY A 171 11.29 11.92 -19.68
C GLY A 171 10.72 10.52 -19.95
N GLY A 172 9.54 10.21 -19.43
CA GLY A 172 8.86 8.95 -19.67
C GLY A 172 8.35 8.82 -21.10
N LYS A 173 8.46 7.62 -21.67
CA LYS A 173 7.82 7.30 -22.94
C LYS A 173 6.37 6.88 -22.69
N ALA A 174 5.43 7.56 -23.36
CA ALA A 174 4.02 7.24 -23.23
C ALA A 174 3.71 5.81 -23.65
N VAL A 175 2.88 5.15 -22.87
CA VAL A 175 2.33 3.83 -23.16
C VAL A 175 0.79 3.90 -23.20
N THR A 176 0.15 3.02 -23.97
CA THR A 176 -1.31 3.02 -24.12
C THR A 176 -2.02 2.41 -22.91
N SER A 177 -1.34 1.52 -22.20
CA SER A 177 -1.90 0.86 -21.01
C SER A 177 -0.80 0.31 -20.12
N TRP A 178 -1.09 0.26 -18.85
CA TRP A 178 -0.32 -0.47 -17.86
C TRP A 178 -1.24 -0.85 -16.69
N ARG A 179 -1.10 -2.06 -16.18
CA ARG A 179 -1.79 -2.52 -14.97
C ARG A 179 -0.81 -3.17 -14.03
N TRP A 180 -0.98 -2.89 -12.76
CA TRP A 180 -0.21 -3.58 -11.73
C TRP A 180 -0.44 -5.08 -11.83
N LYS A 181 0.66 -5.79 -11.78
CA LYS A 181 0.72 -7.24 -11.59
C LYS A 181 1.78 -7.49 -10.54
N SER A 182 1.49 -8.33 -9.57
CA SER A 182 2.54 -8.79 -8.65
C SER A 182 3.56 -9.56 -9.46
N GLU A 183 4.78 -9.04 -9.53
CA GLU A 183 5.91 -9.79 -10.10
C GLU A 183 6.41 -10.84 -9.11
N LEU A 184 6.14 -10.60 -7.83
CA LEU A 184 6.41 -11.51 -6.74
C LEU A 184 5.13 -12.25 -6.39
N VAL A 185 5.04 -13.49 -6.79
CA VAL A 185 3.92 -14.36 -6.41
C VAL A 185 4.20 -14.90 -5.02
N ALA A 186 3.34 -14.57 -4.06
CA ALA A 186 3.42 -15.17 -2.74
C ALA A 186 3.28 -16.70 -2.85
N PRO A 187 4.21 -17.47 -2.28
CA PRO A 187 4.06 -18.91 -2.24
C PRO A 187 2.78 -19.30 -1.52
N ALA A 188 2.06 -20.27 -2.06
CA ALA A 188 0.87 -20.81 -1.42
C ALA A 188 1.18 -21.23 0.02
N PHE A 189 0.23 -21.01 0.94
CA PHE A 189 0.39 -21.46 2.32
C PHE A 189 0.45 -22.98 2.40
N PRO A 190 1.56 -23.56 2.92
CA PRO A 190 1.79 -25.00 2.83
C PRO A 190 1.05 -25.83 3.91
N GLY A 191 0.25 -25.17 4.75
CA GLY A 191 -0.50 -25.79 5.85
C GLY A 191 0.13 -25.60 7.22
N ARG A 192 -0.72 -25.53 8.25
CA ARG A 192 -0.31 -25.23 9.65
C ARG A 192 0.64 -26.27 10.23
N ASP A 193 0.54 -27.53 9.81
CA ASP A 193 1.36 -28.61 10.36
C ASP A 193 2.86 -28.43 10.09
N LYS A 194 3.20 -27.67 9.03
CA LYS A 194 4.58 -27.35 8.68
C LYS A 194 5.29 -26.44 9.68
N PHE A 195 4.52 -25.77 10.54
CA PHE A 195 5.01 -24.72 11.46
C PHE A 195 4.81 -25.07 12.95
N LYS A 196 4.43 -26.31 13.26
CA LYS A 196 4.38 -26.81 14.66
C LYS A 196 5.81 -26.88 15.23
N LEU A 197 5.92 -26.65 16.54
CA LEU A 197 7.19 -26.81 17.24
C LEU A 197 7.82 -28.19 16.95
N GLY A 198 9.07 -28.20 16.53
CA GLY A 198 9.81 -29.41 16.15
C GLY A 198 9.58 -29.89 14.72
N ALA A 199 8.64 -29.31 13.96
CA ALA A 199 8.44 -29.65 12.55
C ALA A 199 9.68 -29.31 11.72
N THR A 200 10.15 -30.27 10.88
CA THR A 200 11.34 -30.14 10.05
C THR A 200 10.97 -30.23 8.57
N ASN A 201 11.09 -29.11 7.83
CA ASN A 201 10.73 -29.03 6.41
C ASN A 201 11.26 -27.71 5.78
N ASP A 202 11.18 -27.62 4.43
CA ASP A 202 11.63 -26.45 3.68
C ASP A 202 10.79 -25.20 3.92
N SER A 203 9.47 -25.34 4.20
CA SER A 203 8.62 -24.20 4.51
C SER A 203 8.99 -23.56 5.83
N ALA A 204 9.48 -24.33 6.80
CA ALA A 204 10.02 -23.80 8.07
C ALA A 204 11.26 -22.94 7.80
N LEU A 205 12.20 -23.42 6.99
CA LEU A 205 13.38 -22.65 6.57
C LEU A 205 12.98 -21.37 5.84
N GLN A 206 12.01 -21.44 4.96
CA GLN A 206 11.52 -20.30 4.19
C GLN A 206 10.89 -19.24 5.11
N LEU A 207 10.01 -19.63 6.02
CA LEU A 207 9.42 -18.74 7.01
C LEU A 207 10.48 -18.07 7.87
N GLN A 208 11.42 -18.85 8.44
CA GLN A 208 12.50 -18.34 9.28
C GLN A 208 13.37 -17.33 8.53
N THR A 209 13.66 -17.59 7.25
CA THR A 209 14.40 -16.66 6.39
C THR A 209 13.65 -15.33 6.24
N TRP A 210 12.34 -15.37 6.04
CA TRP A 210 11.53 -14.14 5.95
C TRP A 210 11.45 -13.41 7.28
N LEU A 211 11.27 -14.12 8.40
CA LEU A 211 11.25 -13.52 9.73
C LEU A 211 12.60 -12.86 10.06
N GLN A 212 13.70 -13.45 9.64
CA GLN A 212 15.04 -12.86 9.79
C GLN A 212 15.20 -11.60 8.95
N ARG A 213 14.85 -11.65 7.65
CA ARG A 213 14.91 -10.49 6.76
C ARG A 213 14.04 -9.33 7.24
N GLY A 214 12.86 -9.61 7.76
CA GLY A 214 11.96 -8.62 8.36
C GLY A 214 12.41 -8.15 9.75
N GLY A 215 13.48 -8.71 10.33
CA GLY A 215 14.00 -8.32 11.64
C GLY A 215 13.02 -8.58 12.78
N TRP A 216 12.22 -9.66 12.71
CA TRP A 216 11.21 -9.98 13.72
C TRP A 216 11.79 -10.70 14.93
N GLY A 217 11.42 -10.24 16.13
CA GLY A 217 11.80 -10.87 17.39
C GLY A 217 13.32 -10.97 17.63
N PRO A 218 13.77 -11.82 18.56
CA PRO A 218 15.19 -11.98 18.88
C PRO A 218 16.01 -12.52 17.70
N ALA A 219 17.28 -12.11 17.59
CA ALA A 219 18.16 -12.59 16.52
C ALA A 219 18.45 -14.09 16.65
N TYR A 220 18.64 -14.76 15.50
CA TYR A 220 19.18 -16.12 15.50
C TYR A 220 20.67 -16.11 15.85
N LYS A 221 21.11 -17.07 16.65
CA LYS A 221 22.54 -17.27 16.94
C LYS A 221 23.28 -17.94 15.79
N VAL A 222 22.62 -18.87 15.08
CA VAL A 222 23.21 -19.64 13.97
C VAL A 222 22.55 -19.33 12.62
N GLY A 223 21.32 -18.82 12.63
CA GLY A 223 20.52 -18.49 11.45
C GLY A 223 19.30 -19.38 11.28
N PRO A 224 18.55 -19.17 10.18
CA PRO A 224 17.40 -19.99 9.85
C PRO A 224 17.77 -21.45 9.61
N SER A 225 16.88 -22.35 10.00
CA SER A 225 17.04 -23.80 9.84
C SER A 225 15.75 -24.44 9.32
N ARG A 226 15.78 -25.70 8.99
CA ARG A 226 14.59 -26.44 8.55
C ARG A 226 13.66 -26.82 9.70
N THR A 227 14.08 -26.67 10.97
CA THR A 227 13.34 -27.12 12.14
C THR A 227 12.75 -25.93 12.88
N MET A 228 11.43 -25.98 13.13
CA MET A 228 10.74 -24.98 13.91
C MET A 228 11.10 -25.09 15.39
N THR A 229 11.53 -23.99 15.98
CA THR A 229 11.96 -23.88 17.38
C THR A 229 11.06 -22.93 18.16
N ALA A 230 11.18 -22.88 19.48
CA ALA A 230 10.49 -21.91 20.32
C ALA A 230 10.85 -20.46 19.95
N LEU A 231 12.08 -20.21 19.44
CA LEU A 231 12.51 -18.90 18.97
C LEU A 231 11.69 -18.45 17.75
N ASP A 232 11.38 -19.38 16.83
CA ASP A 232 10.59 -19.07 15.63
C ASP A 232 9.16 -18.67 16.01
N LEU A 233 8.57 -19.35 16.98
CA LEU A 233 7.24 -18.98 17.50
C LEU A 233 7.26 -17.57 18.14
N GLN A 234 8.35 -17.19 18.83
CA GLN A 234 8.51 -15.84 19.36
C GLN A 234 8.63 -14.80 18.24
N LYS A 235 9.34 -15.11 17.15
CA LYS A 235 9.45 -14.24 15.97
C LYS A 235 8.10 -14.07 15.28
N VAL A 236 7.32 -15.14 15.15
CA VAL A 236 5.96 -15.10 14.62
C VAL A 236 5.08 -14.23 15.50
N LYS A 237 5.14 -14.38 16.83
CA LYS A 237 4.42 -13.49 17.77
C LYS A 237 4.79 -12.03 17.59
N ALA A 238 6.06 -11.69 17.40
CA ALA A 238 6.50 -10.32 17.18
C ALA A 238 5.91 -9.73 15.88
N LEU A 239 5.86 -10.50 14.80
CA LEU A 239 5.17 -10.13 13.56
C LEU A 239 3.67 -9.90 13.80
N GLN A 240 3.00 -10.84 14.44
CA GLN A 240 1.58 -10.77 14.76
C GLN A 240 1.25 -9.58 15.66
N GLN A 241 2.07 -9.32 16.68
CA GLN A 241 1.88 -8.19 17.59
C GLN A 241 1.99 -6.85 16.85
N HIS A 242 2.91 -6.73 15.89
CA HIS A 242 3.05 -5.53 15.09
C HIS A 242 1.82 -5.29 14.20
N TYR A 243 1.27 -6.34 13.61
CA TYR A 243 0.10 -6.28 12.74
C TYR A 243 -1.15 -6.85 13.42
N ILE A 244 -1.33 -6.60 14.71
CA ILE A 244 -2.40 -7.21 15.51
C ILE A 244 -3.81 -6.91 14.98
N ALA A 245 -4.00 -5.73 14.40
CA ALA A 245 -5.27 -5.33 13.78
C ALA A 245 -5.64 -6.21 12.57
N ASP A 246 -4.64 -6.74 11.87
CA ASP A 246 -4.82 -7.53 10.65
C ASP A 246 -4.73 -9.04 10.90
N LEU A 247 -3.85 -9.45 11.81
CA LEU A 247 -3.52 -10.85 12.05
C LEU A 247 -4.26 -11.46 13.25
N GLY A 248 -4.92 -10.61 14.05
CA GLY A 248 -5.57 -11.05 15.29
C GLY A 248 -4.55 -11.36 16.40
N PRO A 249 -4.93 -12.22 17.36
CA PRO A 249 -4.10 -12.50 18.54
C PRO A 249 -2.68 -12.98 18.18
N ALA A 250 -1.68 -12.46 18.90
CA ALA A 250 -0.28 -12.87 18.73
C ALA A 250 -0.02 -14.19 19.46
N ASP A 251 -0.51 -15.29 18.90
CA ASP A 251 -0.41 -16.64 19.45
C ASP A 251 0.88 -17.40 19.09
N GLY A 252 1.60 -16.91 18.08
CA GLY A 252 2.80 -17.56 17.54
C GLY A 252 2.51 -18.67 16.54
N LEU A 253 1.25 -18.87 16.16
CA LEU A 253 0.85 -19.87 15.19
C LEU A 253 0.85 -19.28 13.78
N THR A 254 1.55 -19.92 12.87
CA THR A 254 1.61 -19.47 11.48
C THR A 254 0.36 -19.93 10.74
N GLY A 255 -0.52 -18.98 10.41
CA GLY A 255 -1.66 -19.14 9.52
C GLY A 255 -1.40 -18.55 8.13
N PRO A 256 -2.36 -18.66 7.18
CA PRO A 256 -2.21 -18.14 5.83
C PRO A 256 -1.84 -16.65 5.79
N GLN A 257 -2.48 -15.82 6.61
CA GLN A 257 -2.21 -14.37 6.68
C GLN A 257 -0.82 -14.07 7.27
N THR A 258 -0.45 -14.76 8.36
CA THR A 258 0.90 -14.62 8.96
C THR A 258 2.00 -15.00 7.96
N TRP A 259 1.81 -16.09 7.21
CA TRP A 259 2.70 -16.53 6.13
C TRP A 259 2.84 -15.46 5.05
N LEU A 260 1.71 -14.91 4.56
CA LEU A 260 1.69 -13.86 3.55
C LEU A 260 2.40 -12.59 4.05
N TYR A 261 2.15 -12.16 5.27
CA TYR A 261 2.75 -10.96 5.84
C TYR A 261 4.27 -11.10 6.05
N ALA A 262 4.72 -12.28 6.53
CA ALA A 262 6.15 -12.56 6.65
C ALA A 262 6.85 -12.46 5.29
N TRP A 263 6.23 -13.00 4.23
CA TRP A 263 6.73 -12.91 2.87
C TRP A 263 6.72 -11.48 2.33
N GLN A 264 5.63 -10.72 2.52
CA GLN A 264 5.50 -9.33 2.06
C GLN A 264 6.57 -8.43 2.67
N VAL A 265 6.79 -8.51 3.99
CA VAL A 265 7.83 -7.71 4.66
C VAL A 265 9.22 -8.11 4.19
N ALA A 266 9.50 -9.41 4.08
CA ALA A 266 10.80 -9.90 3.63
C ALA A 266 11.16 -9.49 2.20
N ASN A 267 10.16 -9.18 1.38
CA ASN A 267 10.34 -8.76 -0.01
C ASN A 267 10.11 -7.25 -0.22
N GLY A 268 9.97 -6.48 0.86
CA GLY A 268 9.82 -5.02 0.79
C GLY A 268 8.47 -4.54 0.27
N ILE A 269 7.48 -5.44 0.13
CA ILE A 269 6.11 -5.12 -0.31
C ILE A 269 5.34 -4.44 0.83
N ARG A 270 5.60 -4.87 2.06
CA ARG A 270 5.00 -4.31 3.29
C ARG A 270 6.11 -3.79 4.20
N ARG A 271 5.93 -2.58 4.75
CA ARG A 271 6.87 -2.02 5.73
C ARG A 271 6.61 -2.61 7.12
N LYS A 272 7.70 -2.77 7.87
CA LYS A 272 7.67 -3.06 9.30
C LYS A 272 7.30 -1.81 10.09
#